data_507810693c643e7c5ec8dec46aa1beef
#
_entry.id   507810693c643e7c5ec8dec46aa1beef
#
_cell.length_a   1.000
_cell.length_b   1.000
_cell.length_c   1.000
_cell.angle_alpha   90.00
_cell.angle_beta   90.00
_cell.angle_gamma   90.00
#
_symmetry.space_group_name_H-M   'P 1'
#
loop_
_entity.id
_entity.type
_entity.pdbx_description
1 polymer ?
#
loop_
_entity_poly.entity_id
_entity_poly.type
_entity_poly.pdbx_seq_one_letter_code
_entity_poly.pdbx_strand_id
1 'polypeptide(L)'
;MSKTNWNDYFKRARSWADDQFGRVEQSRNRYQAAFFSAMGLNIVALMVIGMLAHYQTVVPMLVHHYDNGVTTVEPIENKETPINRAQIESDIARYIQYRESYDASSYRAQFEIVHLLSNSTVAKEYLQEQDAANTASPIHALGNHIKREVRIYSINFLDSVLANEKDLHKDHHALAEVVFSLIDTDKTSGKATSTHYNAMISWRYTNPPDSPETRWKNWDGFEVTRYSRQTVVAEYKLIPFAD
;
A
#
# COMPACT_ATOMS: atom_id res chain seq x y z
N MET A 1 17.70 -103.00 4.50
CA MET A 1 16.64 -102.03 4.76
C MET A 1 17.23 -100.91 5.59
N SER A 2 17.44 -99.72 5.02
CA SER A 2 18.03 -98.58 5.65
C SER A 2 17.02 -98.00 6.71
N LYS A 3 17.43 -97.92 7.97
CA LYS A 3 16.65 -97.26 8.97
C LYS A 3 16.60 -95.77 8.59
N THR A 4 15.54 -95.32 8.03
CA THR A 4 15.29 -93.91 7.74
C THR A 4 15.39 -93.19 9.05
N ASN A 5 16.39 -92.27 9.17
CA ASN A 5 16.66 -91.54 10.39
C ASN A 5 15.59 -90.47 10.56
N TRP A 6 14.52 -90.83 11.26
CA TRP A 6 13.37 -89.96 11.54
C TRP A 6 13.79 -88.62 12.15
N ASN A 7 14.88 -88.58 12.88
CA ASN A 7 15.41 -87.34 13.44
C ASN A 7 15.90 -86.36 12.37
N ASP A 8 16.48 -86.86 11.29
CA ASP A 8 16.92 -86.00 10.18
C ASP A 8 15.73 -85.50 9.33
N TYR A 9 14.72 -86.33 9.23
CA TYR A 9 13.46 -85.91 8.59
C TYR A 9 12.78 -84.80 9.35
N PHE A 10 12.62 -84.90 10.66
CA PHE A 10 12.00 -83.87 11.50
C PHE A 10 12.86 -82.60 11.58
N LYS A 11 14.20 -82.72 11.60
CA LYS A 11 15.09 -81.54 11.49
C LYS A 11 14.89 -80.78 10.21
N ARG A 12 14.83 -81.46 9.04
CA ARG A 12 14.60 -80.82 7.74
C ARG A 12 13.21 -80.23 7.63
N ALA A 13 12.20 -80.90 8.17
CA ALA A 13 10.83 -80.36 8.18
C ALA A 13 10.73 -79.10 9.03
N ARG A 14 11.44 -79.08 10.19
CA ARG A 14 11.50 -77.89 11.06
C ARG A 14 12.25 -76.74 10.38
N SER A 15 13.41 -77.04 9.78
CA SER A 15 14.18 -75.99 9.08
C SER A 15 13.40 -75.40 7.88
N TRP A 16 12.62 -76.24 7.18
CA TRP A 16 11.77 -75.75 6.08
C TRP A 16 10.63 -74.89 6.59
N ALA A 17 10.02 -75.24 7.72
CA ALA A 17 8.99 -74.42 8.34
C ALA A 17 9.55 -73.07 8.84
N ASP A 18 10.72 -73.10 9.51
CA ASP A 18 11.41 -71.91 9.96
C ASP A 18 11.82 -70.99 8.79
N ASP A 19 12.26 -71.57 7.64
CA ASP A 19 12.57 -70.79 6.43
C ASP A 19 11.33 -70.19 5.81
N GLN A 20 10.20 -70.84 5.83
CA GLN A 20 8.91 -70.30 5.33
C GLN A 20 8.44 -69.14 6.23
N PHE A 21 8.48 -69.31 7.55
CA PHE A 21 8.11 -68.25 8.51
C PHE A 21 9.08 -67.07 8.39
N GLY A 22 10.40 -67.33 8.28
CA GLY A 22 11.39 -66.27 8.10
C GLY A 22 11.19 -65.46 6.80
N ARG A 23 10.81 -66.10 5.69
CA ARG A 23 10.47 -65.39 4.42
C ARG A 23 9.24 -64.50 4.57
N VAL A 24 8.20 -64.96 5.25
CA VAL A 24 6.97 -64.18 5.52
C VAL A 24 7.28 -62.99 6.41
N GLU A 25 8.03 -63.20 7.48
CA GLU A 25 8.46 -62.07 8.38
C GLU A 25 9.38 -61.08 7.65
N GLN A 26 10.33 -61.55 6.88
CA GLN A 26 11.17 -60.68 6.06
C GLN A 26 10.38 -59.87 5.04
N SER A 27 9.41 -60.50 4.41
CA SER A 27 8.51 -59.82 3.47
C SER A 27 7.68 -58.76 4.18
N ARG A 28 7.05 -59.08 5.34
CA ARG A 28 6.30 -58.15 6.15
C ARG A 28 7.14 -56.94 6.56
N ASN A 29 8.34 -57.20 7.06
CA ASN A 29 9.23 -56.12 7.53
C ASN A 29 9.68 -55.20 6.37
N ARG A 30 9.91 -55.77 5.17
CA ARG A 30 10.21 -54.96 3.95
C ARG A 30 9.02 -54.10 3.55
N TYR A 31 7.80 -54.62 3.58
CA TYR A 31 6.60 -53.84 3.26
C TYR A 31 6.34 -52.76 4.32
N GLN A 32 6.55 -53.08 5.60
CA GLN A 32 6.45 -52.07 6.67
C GLN A 32 7.48 -50.97 6.49
N ALA A 33 8.73 -51.30 6.23
CA ALA A 33 9.79 -50.31 5.99
C ALA A 33 9.47 -49.44 4.76
N ALA A 34 8.99 -50.06 3.64
CA ALA A 34 8.58 -49.34 2.45
C ALA A 34 7.39 -48.41 2.74
N PHE A 35 6.40 -48.85 3.51
CA PHE A 35 5.25 -48.05 3.90
C PHE A 35 5.65 -46.82 4.73
N PHE A 36 6.46 -47.02 5.76
CA PHE A 36 6.93 -45.90 6.60
C PHE A 36 7.84 -44.94 5.82
N SER A 37 8.65 -45.44 4.89
CA SER A 37 9.47 -44.59 4.01
C SER A 37 8.59 -43.76 3.09
N ALA A 38 7.58 -44.36 2.46
CA ALA A 38 6.63 -43.64 1.61
C ALA A 38 5.81 -42.62 2.41
N MET A 39 5.37 -42.96 3.61
CA MET A 39 4.67 -42.04 4.50
C MET A 39 5.54 -40.84 4.90
N GLY A 40 6.80 -41.08 5.25
CA GLY A 40 7.77 -40.03 5.55
C GLY A 40 7.99 -39.09 4.36
N LEU A 41 8.13 -39.64 3.16
CA LEU A 41 8.28 -38.85 1.93
C LEU A 41 7.04 -37.97 1.65
N ASN A 42 5.85 -38.51 1.88
CA ASN A 42 4.61 -37.75 1.73
C ASN A 42 4.52 -36.57 2.71
N ILE A 43 4.92 -36.78 3.99
CA ILE A 43 4.94 -35.72 4.99
C ILE A 43 5.91 -34.60 4.57
N VAL A 44 7.10 -34.97 4.09
CA VAL A 44 8.08 -33.99 3.58
C VAL A 44 7.52 -33.25 2.37
N ALA A 45 6.90 -33.93 1.44
CA ALA A 45 6.27 -33.32 0.26
C ALA A 45 5.18 -32.31 0.63
N LEU A 46 4.30 -32.66 1.59
CA LEU A 46 3.26 -31.75 2.11
C LEU A 46 3.87 -30.53 2.79
N MET A 47 4.96 -30.71 3.54
CA MET A 47 5.68 -29.62 4.19
C MET A 47 6.29 -28.65 3.16
N VAL A 48 6.90 -29.19 2.09
CA VAL A 48 7.44 -28.38 0.98
C VAL A 48 6.33 -27.63 0.25
N ILE A 49 5.21 -28.29 -0.04
CA ILE A 49 4.05 -27.62 -0.67
C ILE A 49 3.52 -26.50 0.23
N GLY A 50 3.40 -26.73 1.52
CA GLY A 50 2.99 -25.69 2.49
C GLY A 50 3.96 -24.52 2.54
N MET A 51 5.26 -24.77 2.49
CA MET A 51 6.27 -23.72 2.37
C MET A 51 6.15 -22.95 1.05
N LEU A 52 6.03 -23.65 -0.09
CA LEU A 52 5.87 -22.98 -1.38
C LEU A 52 4.59 -22.15 -1.48
N ALA A 53 3.49 -22.63 -0.89
CA ALA A 53 2.23 -21.88 -0.85
C ALA A 53 2.34 -20.56 -0.08
N HIS A 54 3.22 -20.51 0.93
CA HIS A 54 3.49 -19.27 1.68
C HIS A 54 4.29 -18.24 0.88
N TYR A 55 5.07 -18.68 -0.13
CA TYR A 55 5.88 -17.79 -0.98
C TYR A 55 5.18 -17.33 -2.26
N GLN A 56 3.89 -17.63 -2.44
CA GLN A 56 3.13 -17.09 -3.57
C GLN A 56 2.82 -15.61 -3.30
N THR A 57 3.76 -14.75 -3.59
CA THR A 57 3.54 -13.31 -3.73
C THR A 57 2.95 -13.05 -5.11
N VAL A 58 1.71 -12.59 -5.15
CA VAL A 58 1.13 -12.00 -6.38
C VAL A 58 1.86 -10.69 -6.61
N VAL A 59 2.78 -10.66 -7.58
CA VAL A 59 3.44 -9.42 -7.99
C VAL A 59 2.49 -8.70 -8.95
N PRO A 60 1.87 -7.58 -8.55
CA PRO A 60 1.12 -6.76 -9.48
C PRO A 60 2.09 -6.17 -10.51
N MET A 61 1.76 -6.27 -11.79
CA MET A 61 2.54 -5.66 -12.86
C MET A 61 1.92 -4.31 -13.23
N LEU A 62 2.73 -3.26 -13.21
CA LEU A 62 2.35 -1.96 -13.72
C LEU A 62 2.67 -1.88 -15.21
N VAL A 63 1.66 -1.64 -16.02
CA VAL A 63 1.80 -1.49 -17.47
C VAL A 63 1.78 0.00 -17.79
N HIS A 64 2.92 0.57 -18.15
CA HIS A 64 3.00 1.95 -18.65
C HIS A 64 2.76 1.96 -20.16
N HIS A 65 1.74 2.69 -20.59
CA HIS A 65 1.50 3.01 -21.99
C HIS A 65 2.08 4.40 -22.26
N TYR A 66 3.06 4.46 -23.13
CA TYR A 66 3.60 5.72 -23.63
C TYR A 66 2.93 6.09 -24.96
N ASP A 67 2.74 7.39 -25.21
CA ASP A 67 2.12 7.91 -26.44
C ASP A 67 2.90 7.56 -27.74
N ASN A 68 4.14 7.12 -27.60
CA ASN A 68 4.97 6.62 -28.71
C ASN A 68 4.72 5.13 -29.06
N GLY A 69 3.73 4.49 -28.45
CA GLY A 69 3.37 3.07 -28.70
C GLY A 69 4.28 2.06 -28.00
N VAL A 70 5.24 2.50 -27.19
CA VAL A 70 6.06 1.60 -26.35
C VAL A 70 5.28 1.23 -25.10
N THR A 71 5.15 -0.07 -24.85
CA THR A 71 4.58 -0.59 -23.61
C THR A 71 5.69 -1.22 -22.81
N THR A 72 6.00 -0.65 -21.65
CA THR A 72 6.95 -1.22 -20.69
C THR A 72 6.16 -1.91 -19.58
N VAL A 73 6.46 -3.20 -19.37
CA VAL A 73 5.91 -3.98 -18.25
C VAL A 73 7.01 -4.08 -17.20
N GLU A 74 6.85 -3.37 -16.10
CA GLU A 74 7.77 -3.45 -14.98
C GLU A 74 7.11 -4.29 -13.87
N PRO A 75 7.79 -5.35 -13.35
CA PRO A 75 7.33 -6.03 -12.16
C PRO A 75 7.45 -5.03 -11.00
N ILE A 76 6.38 -4.84 -10.26
CA ILE A 76 6.44 -4.13 -8.98
C ILE A 76 7.14 -5.06 -7.98
N GLU A 77 8.44 -5.15 -8.12
CA GLU A 77 9.29 -5.83 -7.18
C GLU A 77 9.56 -4.87 -6.02
N ASN A 78 8.84 -5.07 -4.94
CA ASN A 78 9.09 -4.51 -3.62
C ASN A 78 9.18 -2.98 -3.46
N LYS A 79 8.14 -2.42 -2.85
CA LYS A 79 8.17 -1.30 -1.87
C LYS A 79 8.67 0.08 -2.32
N GLU A 80 9.14 0.23 -3.52
CA GLU A 80 9.58 1.52 -4.04
C GLU A 80 8.68 1.88 -5.22
N THR A 81 7.58 2.54 -4.94
CA THR A 81 6.85 3.22 -6.00
C THR A 81 7.86 4.17 -6.65
N PRO A 82 8.12 4.08 -7.97
CA PRO A 82 9.03 5.03 -8.62
C PRO A 82 8.44 6.42 -8.44
N ILE A 83 8.99 7.17 -7.50
CA ILE A 83 8.51 8.49 -7.11
C ILE A 83 9.02 9.47 -8.17
N ASN A 84 8.21 9.64 -9.19
CA ASN A 84 8.42 10.66 -10.18
C ASN A 84 7.92 12.00 -9.62
N ARG A 85 8.63 13.09 -9.92
CA ARG A 85 8.28 14.44 -9.50
C ARG A 85 6.83 14.80 -9.83
N ALA A 86 6.36 14.46 -11.03
CA ALA A 86 5.01 14.75 -11.47
C ALA A 86 3.94 14.00 -10.62
N GLN A 87 4.24 12.80 -10.16
CA GLN A 87 3.38 12.07 -9.25
C GLN A 87 3.30 12.77 -7.89
N ILE A 88 4.45 13.15 -7.32
CA ILE A 88 4.48 13.87 -6.04
C ILE A 88 3.69 15.19 -6.14
N GLU A 89 3.90 15.95 -7.22
CA GLU A 89 3.15 17.19 -7.48
C GLU A 89 1.64 16.93 -7.57
N SER A 90 1.23 15.84 -8.23
CA SER A 90 -0.17 15.43 -8.35
C SER A 90 -0.77 15.06 -7.00
N ASP A 91 -0.04 14.32 -6.16
CA ASP A 91 -0.52 13.91 -4.84
C ASP A 91 -0.64 15.09 -3.88
N ILE A 92 0.35 15.98 -3.89
CA ILE A 92 0.29 17.22 -3.12
C ILE A 92 -0.89 18.09 -3.59
N ALA A 93 -1.04 18.29 -4.90
CA ALA A 93 -2.14 19.07 -5.46
C ALA A 93 -3.49 18.48 -5.08
N ARG A 94 -3.65 17.16 -5.20
CA ARG A 94 -4.83 16.41 -4.79
C ARG A 94 -5.15 16.62 -3.32
N TYR A 95 -4.15 16.48 -2.44
CA TYR A 95 -4.32 16.68 -1.00
C TYR A 95 -4.79 18.10 -0.68
N ILE A 96 -4.12 19.12 -1.23
CA ILE A 96 -4.48 20.54 -1.01
C ILE A 96 -5.90 20.82 -1.52
N GLN A 97 -6.26 20.29 -2.69
CA GLN A 97 -7.61 20.46 -3.24
C GLN A 97 -8.67 19.87 -2.31
N TYR A 98 -8.49 18.66 -1.80
CA TYR A 98 -9.47 18.05 -0.89
C TYR A 98 -9.50 18.72 0.49
N ARG A 99 -8.35 19.12 1.02
CA ARG A 99 -8.25 19.71 2.36
C ARG A 99 -8.82 21.13 2.41
N GLU A 100 -8.54 21.93 1.40
CA GLU A 100 -8.82 23.36 1.42
C GLU A 100 -10.09 23.75 0.66
N SER A 101 -10.62 22.89 -0.22
CA SER A 101 -11.92 23.14 -0.86
C SER A 101 -13.08 22.84 0.09
N TYR A 102 -14.20 23.44 -0.20
CA TYR A 102 -15.43 23.18 0.54
C TYR A 102 -16.65 23.28 -0.36
N ASP A 103 -17.45 22.24 -0.36
CA ASP A 103 -18.82 22.25 -0.86
C ASP A 103 -19.66 21.33 0.03
N ALA A 104 -20.74 21.85 0.57
CA ALA A 104 -21.61 21.12 1.50
C ALA A 104 -22.09 19.77 0.95
N SER A 105 -22.24 19.64 -0.38
CA SER A 105 -22.68 18.41 -1.04
C SER A 105 -21.61 17.32 -1.10
N SER A 106 -20.33 17.67 -1.17
CA SER A 106 -19.20 16.75 -1.28
C SER A 106 -18.32 16.69 -0.02
N TYR A 107 -18.64 17.48 0.99
CA TYR A 107 -17.83 17.66 2.19
C TYR A 107 -17.43 16.34 2.85
N ARG A 108 -18.38 15.42 3.02
CA ARG A 108 -18.09 14.13 3.66
C ARG A 108 -17.05 13.31 2.89
N ALA A 109 -17.18 13.26 1.57
CA ALA A 109 -16.23 12.53 0.73
C ALA A 109 -14.84 13.16 0.76
N GLN A 110 -14.77 14.50 0.77
CA GLN A 110 -13.51 15.24 0.91
C GLN A 110 -12.84 14.96 2.26
N PHE A 111 -13.61 15.00 3.33
CA PHE A 111 -13.14 14.70 4.68
C PHE A 111 -12.54 13.29 4.79
N GLU A 112 -13.23 12.27 4.25
CA GLU A 112 -12.75 10.89 4.26
C GLU A 112 -11.40 10.73 3.50
N ILE A 113 -11.25 11.43 2.38
CA ILE A 113 -10.00 11.38 1.58
C ILE A 113 -8.85 12.07 2.33
N VAL A 114 -9.08 13.26 2.90
CA VAL A 114 -8.04 13.97 3.68
C VAL A 114 -7.60 13.13 4.87
N HIS A 115 -8.55 12.50 5.58
CA HIS A 115 -8.24 11.60 6.69
C HIS A 115 -7.40 10.40 6.24
N LEU A 116 -7.72 9.81 5.08
CA LEU A 116 -6.99 8.67 4.51
C LEU A 116 -5.55 9.04 4.10
N LEU A 117 -5.34 10.25 3.59
CA LEU A 117 -4.06 10.74 3.10
C LEU A 117 -3.21 11.41 4.20
N SER A 118 -3.65 11.40 5.45
CA SER A 118 -2.98 12.04 6.57
C SER A 118 -2.51 11.04 7.60
N ASN A 119 -1.35 11.29 8.21
CA ASN A 119 -0.94 10.53 9.38
C ASN A 119 -1.86 10.84 10.58
N SER A 120 -1.70 10.08 11.66
CA SER A 120 -2.56 10.20 12.85
C SER A 120 -2.54 11.61 13.50
N THR A 121 -1.43 12.32 13.41
CA THR A 121 -1.28 13.68 13.96
C THR A 121 -2.04 14.70 13.11
N VAL A 122 -1.76 14.73 11.81
CA VAL A 122 -2.41 15.65 10.86
C VAL A 122 -3.91 15.36 10.76
N ALA A 123 -4.31 14.09 10.82
CA ALA A 123 -5.72 13.71 10.84
C ALA A 123 -6.47 14.23 12.08
N LYS A 124 -5.83 14.21 13.26
CA LYS A 124 -6.40 14.79 14.49
C LYS A 124 -6.50 16.30 14.42
N GLU A 125 -5.47 16.98 13.92
CA GLU A 125 -5.49 18.43 13.71
C GLU A 125 -6.62 18.81 12.76
N TYR A 126 -6.74 18.11 11.64
CA TYR A 126 -7.82 18.34 10.68
C TYR A 126 -9.20 18.08 11.28
N LEU A 127 -9.37 17.01 12.07
CA LEU A 127 -10.62 16.74 12.79
C LEU A 127 -10.99 17.89 13.72
N GLN A 128 -10.04 18.46 14.46
CA GLN A 128 -10.27 19.62 15.34
C GLN A 128 -10.63 20.89 14.56
N GLU A 129 -10.00 21.12 13.40
CA GLU A 129 -10.35 22.21 12.50
C GLU A 129 -11.78 22.10 11.98
N GLN A 130 -12.26 20.88 11.71
CA GLN A 130 -13.58 20.57 11.16
C GLN A 130 -14.65 20.34 12.23
N ASP A 131 -14.30 20.39 13.52
CA ASP A 131 -15.23 20.11 14.62
C ASP A 131 -16.43 21.07 14.59
N ALA A 132 -17.61 20.52 14.82
CA ALA A 132 -18.85 21.28 14.91
C ALA A 132 -18.84 22.29 16.08
N ALA A 133 -18.05 22.07 17.13
CA ALA A 133 -17.84 23.03 18.21
C ALA A 133 -16.94 24.22 17.81
N ASN A 134 -16.17 24.08 16.73
CA ASN A 134 -15.29 25.13 16.22
C ASN A 134 -16.08 26.10 15.33
N THR A 135 -16.34 27.30 15.80
CA THR A 135 -17.05 28.36 15.05
C THR A 135 -16.32 28.81 13.77
N ALA A 136 -15.01 28.57 13.69
CA ALA A 136 -14.19 28.87 12.51
C ALA A 136 -14.16 27.72 11.50
N SER A 137 -14.81 26.59 11.81
CA SER A 137 -14.85 25.45 10.88
C SER A 137 -15.55 25.83 9.57
N PRO A 138 -15.15 25.26 8.43
CA PRO A 138 -15.76 25.54 7.13
C PRO A 138 -17.28 25.32 7.12
N ILE A 139 -17.79 24.35 7.88
CA ILE A 139 -19.22 24.07 7.99
C ILE A 139 -19.95 25.29 8.55
N HIS A 140 -19.41 25.94 9.60
CA HIS A 140 -20.03 27.12 10.19
C HIS A 140 -19.75 28.39 9.40
N ALA A 141 -18.51 28.58 8.96
CA ALA A 141 -18.10 29.79 8.27
C ALA A 141 -18.69 29.93 6.86
N LEU A 142 -18.83 28.82 6.11
CA LEU A 142 -19.26 28.82 4.73
C LEU A 142 -20.69 28.30 4.54
N GLY A 143 -21.13 27.38 5.39
CA GLY A 143 -22.48 26.81 5.37
C GLY A 143 -22.83 26.19 4.02
N ASN A 144 -24.10 26.33 3.60
CA ASN A 144 -24.60 25.83 2.32
C ASN A 144 -24.54 26.89 1.20
N HIS A 145 -24.17 28.11 1.54
CA HIS A 145 -24.28 29.26 0.62
C HIS A 145 -22.99 29.52 -0.14
N ILE A 146 -21.85 29.14 0.43
CA ILE A 146 -20.54 29.41 -0.16
C ILE A 146 -19.93 28.10 -0.65
N LYS A 147 -19.43 28.14 -1.87
CA LYS A 147 -18.55 27.10 -2.43
C LYS A 147 -17.13 27.65 -2.41
N ARG A 148 -16.18 26.88 -1.88
CA ARG A 148 -14.76 27.21 -1.85
C ARG A 148 -14.01 26.31 -2.82
N GLU A 149 -13.30 26.93 -3.75
CA GLU A 149 -12.43 26.27 -4.71
C GLU A 149 -10.97 26.64 -4.44
N VAL A 150 -10.09 25.74 -4.76
CA VAL A 150 -8.63 25.91 -4.62
C VAL A 150 -8.03 26.14 -5.99
N ARG A 151 -7.21 27.17 -6.13
CA ARG A 151 -6.38 27.40 -7.32
C ARG A 151 -4.92 27.38 -6.90
N ILE A 152 -4.19 26.34 -7.29
CA ILE A 152 -2.75 26.18 -7.02
C ILE A 152 -1.97 26.94 -8.09
N TYR A 153 -0.97 27.71 -7.67
CA TYR A 153 -0.09 28.47 -8.56
C TYR A 153 1.28 27.81 -8.71
N SER A 154 1.85 27.32 -7.61
CA SER A 154 3.14 26.65 -7.64
C SER A 154 3.29 25.65 -6.50
N ILE A 155 4.10 24.62 -6.75
CA ILE A 155 4.58 23.65 -5.76
C ILE A 155 6.11 23.70 -5.83
N ASN A 156 6.73 24.23 -4.78
CA ASN A 156 8.17 24.41 -4.69
C ASN A 156 8.76 23.41 -3.72
N PHE A 157 9.54 22.46 -4.20
CA PHE A 157 10.25 21.51 -3.35
C PHE A 157 11.41 22.22 -2.65
N LEU A 158 11.42 22.20 -1.33
CA LEU A 158 12.42 22.88 -0.48
C LEU A 158 13.57 21.95 -0.09
N ASP A 159 13.34 20.65 -0.17
CA ASP A 159 14.37 19.64 0.04
C ASP A 159 14.77 19.04 -1.30
N SER A 160 16.04 18.66 -1.47
CA SER A 160 16.56 18.08 -2.71
C SER A 160 16.08 16.63 -2.88
N VAL A 161 14.76 16.42 -2.92
CA VAL A 161 14.11 15.12 -3.10
C VAL A 161 14.60 14.36 -4.34
N LEU A 162 15.26 15.06 -5.27
CA LEU A 162 15.73 14.49 -6.53
C LEU A 162 17.27 14.36 -6.62
N ALA A 163 18.00 14.64 -5.55
CA ALA A 163 19.47 14.69 -5.65
C ALA A 163 20.13 13.32 -5.71
N ASN A 164 19.53 12.26 -5.12
CA ASN A 164 20.06 10.91 -5.21
C ASN A 164 18.95 9.88 -4.92
N GLU A 165 18.61 9.12 -5.93
CA GLU A 165 17.67 7.97 -5.86
C GLU A 165 18.05 6.91 -4.81
N LYS A 166 19.31 6.90 -4.38
CA LYS A 166 19.84 5.96 -3.37
C LYS A 166 19.67 6.42 -1.91
N ASP A 167 19.38 7.68 -1.66
CA ASP A 167 19.26 8.25 -0.31
C ASP A 167 17.80 8.45 0.15
N LEU A 168 16.82 8.09 -0.67
CA LEU A 168 15.38 8.17 -0.38
C LEU A 168 14.94 7.30 0.82
N HIS A 169 15.79 6.38 1.28
CA HIS A 169 15.48 5.44 2.37
C HIS A 169 15.92 5.89 3.76
N LYS A 170 16.57 7.03 3.92
CA LYS A 170 16.99 7.55 5.22
C LYS A 170 16.28 8.86 5.53
N ASP A 171 15.23 8.79 6.37
CA ASP A 171 14.65 9.89 7.17
C ASP A 171 14.62 11.31 6.55
N HIS A 172 14.67 11.43 5.23
CA HIS A 172 14.53 12.71 4.55
C HIS A 172 13.07 13.14 4.62
N HIS A 173 12.81 14.15 5.42
CA HIS A 173 11.51 14.80 5.48
C HIS A 173 11.29 15.56 4.17
N ALA A 174 10.65 14.91 3.21
CA ALA A 174 10.21 15.58 2.02
C ALA A 174 9.37 16.80 2.41
N LEU A 175 9.74 17.98 1.92
CA LEU A 175 9.12 19.25 2.27
C LEU A 175 8.87 20.07 1.00
N ALA A 176 7.66 20.57 0.85
CA ALA A 176 7.30 21.50 -0.21
C ALA A 176 6.50 22.68 0.32
N GLU A 177 6.68 23.79 -0.36
CA GLU A 177 5.86 24.98 -0.24
C GLU A 177 4.86 25.01 -1.38
N VAL A 178 3.57 25.19 -1.04
CA VAL A 178 2.48 25.28 -2.03
C VAL A 178 1.86 26.66 -1.95
N VAL A 179 1.90 27.39 -3.05
CA VAL A 179 1.26 28.70 -3.18
C VAL A 179 -0.08 28.51 -3.88
N PHE A 180 -1.16 28.92 -3.23
CA PHE A 180 -2.51 28.77 -3.77
C PHE A 180 -3.44 29.89 -3.33
N SER A 181 -4.60 29.99 -3.97
CA SER A 181 -5.69 30.84 -3.50
C SER A 181 -6.94 30.04 -3.22
N LEU A 182 -7.69 30.49 -2.24
CA LEU A 182 -9.06 30.06 -1.98
C LEU A 182 -10.02 31.03 -2.64
N ILE A 183 -10.90 30.52 -3.46
CA ILE A 183 -11.92 31.30 -4.17
C ILE A 183 -13.28 30.92 -3.56
N ASP A 184 -13.80 31.81 -2.76
CA ASP A 184 -15.10 31.67 -2.10
C ASP A 184 -16.18 32.30 -2.97
N THR A 185 -17.04 31.47 -3.54
CA THR A 185 -18.14 31.91 -4.40
C THR A 185 -19.48 31.74 -3.69
N ASP A 186 -20.21 32.83 -3.54
CA ASP A 186 -21.58 32.80 -3.04
C ASP A 186 -22.51 32.24 -4.12
N LYS A 187 -23.16 31.11 -3.82
CA LYS A 187 -24.03 30.39 -4.75
C LYS A 187 -25.27 31.18 -5.16
N THR A 188 -25.68 32.16 -4.33
CA THR A 188 -26.90 32.97 -4.59
C THR A 188 -26.59 34.19 -5.43
N SER A 189 -25.53 34.94 -5.06
CA SER A 189 -25.20 36.18 -5.75
C SER A 189 -24.17 36.03 -6.88
N GLY A 190 -23.47 34.86 -6.92
CA GLY A 190 -22.36 34.63 -7.85
C GLY A 190 -21.10 35.44 -7.53
N LYS A 191 -21.09 36.19 -6.44
CA LYS A 191 -19.93 37.00 -6.05
C LYS A 191 -18.80 36.11 -5.56
N ALA A 192 -17.61 36.28 -6.14
CA ALA A 192 -16.40 35.56 -5.77
C ALA A 192 -15.42 36.45 -5.00
N THR A 193 -14.79 35.89 -3.97
CA THR A 193 -13.71 36.53 -3.21
C THR A 193 -12.51 35.59 -3.19
N SER A 194 -11.32 36.14 -3.46
CA SER A 194 -10.08 35.35 -3.49
C SER A 194 -9.15 35.77 -2.37
N THR A 195 -8.61 34.77 -1.67
CA THR A 195 -7.61 34.98 -0.61
C THR A 195 -6.39 34.08 -0.89
N HIS A 196 -5.20 34.65 -0.78
CA HIS A 196 -3.95 33.93 -1.09
C HIS A 196 -3.35 33.31 0.16
N TYR A 197 -2.86 32.09 -0.03
CA TYR A 197 -2.25 31.28 1.03
C TYR A 197 -0.95 30.66 0.56
N ASN A 198 -0.09 30.40 1.54
CA ASN A 198 1.11 29.62 1.41
C ASN A 198 1.03 28.46 2.41
N ALA A 199 1.20 27.22 1.96
CA ALA A 199 1.22 26.06 2.82
C ALA A 199 2.54 25.33 2.75
N MET A 200 3.01 24.86 3.91
CA MET A 200 4.14 23.96 4.03
C MET A 200 3.59 22.55 4.25
N ILE A 201 4.01 21.62 3.41
CA ILE A 201 3.58 20.23 3.45
C ILE A 201 4.78 19.30 3.51
N SER A 202 4.76 18.35 4.43
CA SER A 202 5.70 17.22 4.48
C SER A 202 4.92 15.93 4.27
N TRP A 203 5.53 14.99 3.55
CA TRP A 203 4.89 13.71 3.21
C TRP A 203 5.90 12.57 3.26
N ARG A 204 5.36 11.36 3.18
CA ARG A 204 6.10 10.11 2.94
C ARG A 204 5.22 9.16 2.13
N TYR A 205 5.84 8.13 1.58
CA TYR A 205 5.11 7.03 0.98
C TYR A 205 5.18 5.82 1.92
N THR A 206 4.05 5.20 2.14
CA THR A 206 3.89 4.02 2.99
C THR A 206 3.31 2.87 2.15
N ASN A 207 3.12 1.70 2.75
CA ASN A 207 2.41 0.63 2.05
C ASN A 207 0.97 1.08 1.76
N PRO A 208 0.47 0.87 0.54
CA PRO A 208 -0.94 1.12 0.22
C PRO A 208 -1.88 0.36 1.16
N PRO A 209 -3.08 0.88 1.43
CA PRO A 209 -4.06 0.22 2.28
C PRO A 209 -4.44 -1.17 1.76
N ASP A 210 -4.74 -2.11 2.66
CA ASP A 210 -5.12 -3.49 2.31
C ASP A 210 -6.52 -3.58 1.68
N SER A 211 -7.46 -2.74 2.12
CA SER A 211 -8.83 -2.72 1.59
C SER A 211 -8.86 -2.20 0.15
N PRO A 212 -9.53 -2.89 -0.79
CA PRO A 212 -9.62 -2.44 -2.18
C PRO A 212 -10.19 -1.02 -2.32
N GLU A 213 -11.24 -0.68 -1.57
CA GLU A 213 -11.90 0.64 -1.65
C GLU A 213 -10.98 1.79 -1.22
N THR A 214 -10.20 1.58 -0.16
CA THR A 214 -9.23 2.57 0.31
C THR A 214 -8.01 2.62 -0.58
N ARG A 215 -7.60 1.47 -1.14
CA ARG A 215 -6.48 1.38 -2.09
C ARG A 215 -6.77 2.15 -3.38
N TRP A 216 -7.98 2.14 -3.89
CA TRP A 216 -8.32 2.95 -5.07
C TRP A 216 -8.24 4.46 -4.82
N LYS A 217 -8.42 4.88 -3.56
CA LYS A 217 -8.30 6.29 -3.14
C LYS A 217 -6.86 6.68 -2.79
N ASN A 218 -6.03 5.70 -2.36
CA ASN A 218 -4.60 5.88 -2.00
C ASN A 218 -3.80 4.68 -2.48
N TRP A 219 -3.60 4.59 -3.79
CA TRP A 219 -2.99 3.44 -4.47
C TRP A 219 -1.47 3.37 -4.27
N ASP A 220 -0.82 4.50 -4.03
CA ASP A 220 0.61 4.66 -3.88
C ASP A 220 1.09 4.77 -2.42
N GLY A 221 0.15 4.85 -1.47
CA GLY A 221 0.48 4.98 -0.06
C GLY A 221 0.97 6.37 0.34
N PHE A 222 0.61 7.41 -0.41
CA PHE A 222 0.92 8.79 -0.07
C PHE A 222 0.34 9.17 1.30
N GLU A 223 1.16 9.71 2.19
CA GLU A 223 0.76 10.09 3.54
C GLU A 223 1.38 11.43 3.94
N VAL A 224 0.56 12.41 4.24
CA VAL A 224 0.99 13.71 4.75
C VAL A 224 1.34 13.59 6.23
N THR A 225 2.56 13.97 6.56
CA THR A 225 3.11 13.87 7.92
C THR A 225 3.08 15.18 8.68
N ARG A 226 3.06 16.31 7.96
CA ARG A 226 2.93 17.66 8.54
C ARG A 226 2.25 18.60 7.54
N TYR A 227 1.38 19.46 8.03
CA TYR A 227 0.71 20.48 7.25
C TYR A 227 0.59 21.77 8.07
N SER A 228 0.91 22.91 7.45
CA SER A 228 0.63 24.21 8.02
C SER A 228 0.39 25.22 6.90
N ARG A 229 -0.56 26.13 7.08
CA ARG A 229 -0.84 27.20 6.13
C ARG A 229 -0.77 28.58 6.79
N GLN A 230 -0.41 29.57 5.98
CA GLN A 230 -0.37 30.98 6.39
C GLN A 230 -1.04 31.83 5.31
N THR A 231 -1.76 32.86 5.74
CA THR A 231 -2.33 33.84 4.82
C THR A 231 -1.21 34.73 4.30
N VAL A 232 -1.09 34.85 2.98
CA VAL A 232 -0.19 35.81 2.36
C VAL A 232 -0.90 37.17 2.40
N VAL A 233 -0.46 38.05 3.29
CA VAL A 233 -0.90 39.46 3.28
C VAL A 233 -0.35 40.08 2.00
N ALA A 234 -1.24 40.45 1.09
CA ALA A 234 -0.92 40.83 -0.29
C ALA A 234 0.04 42.02 -0.34
N GLU A 235 1.28 41.75 -0.71
CA GLU A 235 2.19 42.75 -1.29
C GLU A 235 2.92 42.20 -2.54
N TYR A 236 2.48 41.05 -3.08
CA TYR A 236 2.98 40.56 -4.36
C TYR A 236 2.07 41.05 -5.49
N LYS A 237 2.51 42.15 -6.13
CA LYS A 237 2.01 42.61 -7.42
C LYS A 237 2.25 41.48 -8.43
N LEU A 238 1.24 40.62 -8.61
CA LEU A 238 1.29 39.57 -9.65
C LEU A 238 1.55 40.24 -10.99
N ILE A 239 2.64 39.89 -11.61
CA ILE A 239 2.92 40.25 -13.02
C ILE A 239 1.82 39.53 -13.83
N PRO A 240 0.97 40.26 -14.55
CA PRO A 240 -0.02 39.60 -15.41
C PRO A 240 0.72 38.88 -16.51
N PHE A 241 0.44 37.60 -16.69
CA PHE A 241 0.84 36.86 -17.88
C PHE A 241 0.15 37.56 -19.07
N ALA A 242 0.97 38.08 -19.98
CA ALA A 242 0.48 38.56 -21.27
C ALA A 242 -0.09 37.38 -22.05
N ASP A 243 -1.30 37.60 -22.61
CA ASP A 243 -1.99 36.70 -23.53
C ASP A 243 -1.16 36.32 -24.75
#